data_940fcd46c549d5cb7ff39021059a2cc1
#
_entry.id   940fcd46c549d5cb7ff39021059a2cc1
#
_cell.length_a   1.000
_cell.length_b   1.000
_cell.length_c   1.000
_cell.angle_alpha   90.00
_cell.angle_beta   90.00
_cell.angle_gamma   90.00
#
_symmetry.space_group_name_H-M   'P 1'
#
loop_
_entity.id
_entity.type
_entity.pdbx_description
1 polymer ?
#
loop_
_entity_poly.entity_id
_entity_poly.type
_entity_poly.pdbx_seq_one_letter_code
_entity_poly.pdbx_strand_id
1 'polypeptide(L)'
;MKRSIKLLVLVVVLALCVGGYLGVQQLNQTQQVSEETGTFDLTARVAEDLTGLSWTANDTTFDLTHDGGAWQRTDDPAFPMDQDKTQAMSDDLLALTATRKIEDVTSPADYGLAEPAFTVTARWKDGTETTYAMGDDTPFGDGYYLLLSGQDTVIYTIEDDLSDIFDTTMNALAVLETIPAAENVTRLTVGDSLDLTLAEASLTINPDQLWYAAEGYPVDGAEDLVEAIQAISWDELVTASASDEELTAWGLDDAATAVTLYDGENAVVSILLGNTDDDGNYYARLPESAMVYTVAAADVSDLLTVAAEDMRSATILSLPYEQVQAAALTAGSAEYTLEPADVATDTDLEGQEAAEDPGEDLWTLVLGLTAAGEPEAAVPGDAVLTIEVSSVSGMEATLAIAEYDAVSYQLTMDGRTVLVSADAVDKLVRQVKQLAK
;
A
#
# COMPACT_ATOMS: atom_id res chain seq x y z
N MET A 1 -56.78 -46.17 -58.14
CA MET A 1 -56.08 -44.92 -58.47
C MET A 1 -55.57 -44.14 -57.30
N LYS A 2 -56.12 -44.13 -56.08
CA LYS A 2 -55.63 -43.32 -54.94
C LYS A 2 -54.36 -43.86 -54.24
N ARG A 3 -54.00 -45.15 -54.34
CA ARG A 3 -52.80 -45.73 -53.74
C ARG A 3 -51.52 -45.48 -54.54
N SER A 4 -51.61 -45.55 -55.87
CA SER A 4 -50.47 -45.32 -56.78
C SER A 4 -49.95 -43.84 -56.75
N ILE A 5 -50.89 -42.88 -56.62
CA ILE A 5 -50.51 -41.44 -56.53
C ILE A 5 -49.79 -41.16 -55.19
N LYS A 6 -50.23 -41.78 -54.07
CA LYS A 6 -49.53 -41.61 -52.79
C LYS A 6 -48.15 -42.23 -52.83
N LEU A 7 -47.94 -43.31 -53.50
CA LEU A 7 -46.66 -43.96 -53.66
C LEU A 7 -45.70 -43.11 -54.54
N LEU A 8 -46.27 -42.54 -55.60
CA LEU A 8 -45.46 -41.61 -56.48
C LEU A 8 -45.07 -40.32 -55.77
N VAL A 9 -45.95 -39.72 -54.95
CA VAL A 9 -45.60 -38.56 -54.11
C VAL A 9 -44.52 -38.91 -53.09
N LEU A 10 -44.59 -40.09 -52.47
CA LEU A 10 -43.58 -40.54 -51.50
C LEU A 10 -42.21 -40.71 -52.14
N VAL A 11 -42.17 -41.28 -53.37
CA VAL A 11 -40.93 -41.46 -54.15
C VAL A 11 -40.31 -40.07 -54.53
N VAL A 12 -41.17 -39.13 -54.93
CA VAL A 12 -40.68 -37.77 -55.26
C VAL A 12 -40.15 -37.03 -54.04
N VAL A 13 -40.83 -37.16 -52.88
CA VAL A 13 -40.32 -36.57 -51.62
C VAL A 13 -39.02 -37.23 -51.20
N LEU A 14 -38.90 -38.53 -51.29
CA LEU A 14 -37.64 -39.24 -51.00
C LEU A 14 -36.52 -38.83 -51.95
N ALA A 15 -36.80 -38.67 -53.24
CA ALA A 15 -35.80 -38.18 -54.21
C ALA A 15 -35.33 -36.72 -53.93
N LEU A 16 -36.25 -35.85 -53.49
CA LEU A 16 -35.93 -34.50 -53.07
C LEU A 16 -35.10 -34.48 -51.78
N CYS A 17 -35.43 -35.36 -50.80
CA CYS A 17 -34.64 -35.47 -49.57
C CYS A 17 -33.23 -36.03 -49.84
N VAL A 18 -33.12 -37.04 -50.71
CA VAL A 18 -31.80 -37.60 -51.10
C VAL A 18 -31.02 -36.60 -51.95
N GLY A 19 -31.67 -35.90 -52.89
CA GLY A 19 -31.04 -34.84 -53.67
C GLY A 19 -30.59 -33.65 -52.82
N GLY A 20 -31.41 -33.25 -51.84
CA GLY A 20 -31.05 -32.22 -50.85
C GLY A 20 -29.89 -32.66 -49.98
N TYR A 21 -29.91 -33.89 -49.49
CA TYR A 21 -28.79 -34.45 -48.69
C TYR A 21 -27.49 -34.53 -49.48
N LEU A 22 -27.52 -35.01 -50.71
CA LEU A 22 -26.35 -35.08 -51.59
C LEU A 22 -25.87 -33.68 -52.00
N GLY A 23 -26.79 -32.72 -52.15
CA GLY A 23 -26.44 -31.31 -52.42
C GLY A 23 -25.72 -30.65 -51.23
N VAL A 24 -26.23 -30.86 -50.00
CA VAL A 24 -25.60 -30.41 -48.77
C VAL A 24 -24.27 -31.12 -48.56
N GLN A 25 -24.17 -32.41 -48.83
CA GLN A 25 -22.93 -33.17 -48.72
C GLN A 25 -21.88 -32.72 -49.74
N GLN A 26 -22.29 -32.28 -50.93
CA GLN A 26 -21.40 -31.78 -51.97
C GLN A 26 -20.98 -30.34 -51.68
N LEU A 27 -21.82 -29.52 -51.06
CA LEU A 27 -21.47 -28.19 -50.55
C LEU A 27 -20.48 -28.30 -49.38
N ASN A 28 -20.67 -29.26 -48.46
CA ASN A 28 -19.72 -29.54 -47.38
C ASN A 28 -18.39 -30.14 -47.86
N GLN A 29 -18.36 -30.86 -49.02
CA GLN A 29 -17.11 -31.38 -49.60
C GLN A 29 -16.28 -30.31 -50.31
N THR A 30 -16.85 -29.14 -50.63
CA THR A 30 -16.11 -28.01 -51.23
C THR A 30 -15.46 -27.09 -50.17
N GLN A 31 -15.64 -27.39 -48.87
CA GLN A 31 -14.98 -26.75 -47.76
C GLN A 31 -14.26 -27.78 -46.86
N GLN A 32 -13.51 -28.69 -47.43
CA GLN A 32 -12.58 -29.50 -46.65
C GLN A 32 -11.34 -28.67 -46.39
N VAL A 33 -11.37 -27.86 -45.31
CA VAL A 33 -10.15 -27.41 -44.63
C VAL A 33 -9.36 -28.65 -44.24
N SER A 34 -8.11 -28.70 -44.59
CA SER A 34 -7.22 -29.78 -44.17
C SER A 34 -6.76 -29.48 -42.75
N GLU A 35 -7.16 -30.26 -41.78
CA GLU A 35 -6.69 -30.18 -40.41
C GLU A 35 -5.56 -31.15 -40.16
N GLU A 36 -4.44 -30.65 -39.68
CA GLU A 36 -3.31 -31.45 -39.24
C GLU A 36 -3.11 -31.24 -37.73
N THR A 37 -3.05 -32.33 -36.98
CA THR A 37 -2.81 -32.30 -35.53
C THR A 37 -1.38 -32.71 -35.25
N GLY A 38 -0.69 -31.90 -34.41
CA GLY A 38 0.72 -32.13 -34.08
C GLY A 38 1.28 -30.91 -33.33
N THR A 39 2.55 -30.89 -33.07
CA THR A 39 3.22 -29.70 -32.54
C THR A 39 3.86 -28.98 -33.73
N PHE A 40 3.47 -27.72 -33.90
CA PHE A 40 3.98 -26.85 -34.96
C PHE A 40 4.69 -25.65 -34.34
N ASP A 41 5.95 -25.46 -34.71
CA ASP A 41 6.66 -24.24 -34.34
C ASP A 41 6.09 -23.06 -35.15
N LEU A 42 5.67 -22.02 -34.47
CA LEU A 42 5.06 -20.83 -35.08
C LEU A 42 6.10 -19.85 -35.63
N THR A 43 7.32 -19.93 -35.14
CA THR A 43 8.44 -19.16 -35.66
C THR A 43 9.65 -20.05 -35.94
N ALA A 44 10.27 -19.87 -37.10
CA ALA A 44 11.56 -20.48 -37.44
C ALA A 44 12.74 -19.55 -37.11
N ARG A 45 12.48 -18.42 -36.43
CA ARG A 45 13.47 -17.37 -36.14
C ARG A 45 14.04 -17.57 -34.75
N VAL A 46 15.21 -17.06 -34.53
CA VAL A 46 15.93 -17.10 -33.25
C VAL A 46 15.80 -15.78 -32.52
N ALA A 47 15.91 -15.81 -31.18
CA ALA A 47 15.76 -14.64 -30.34
C ALA A 47 16.71 -13.49 -30.72
N GLU A 48 17.92 -13.81 -31.19
CA GLU A 48 18.91 -12.82 -31.60
C GLU A 48 18.53 -12.01 -32.87
N ASP A 49 17.50 -12.48 -33.58
CA ASP A 49 16.97 -11.76 -34.76
C ASP A 49 15.79 -10.86 -34.42
N LEU A 50 15.23 -10.95 -33.19
CA LEU A 50 14.16 -10.08 -32.72
C LEU A 50 14.71 -8.69 -32.39
N THR A 51 14.11 -7.64 -32.97
CA THR A 51 14.54 -6.25 -32.80
C THR A 51 13.46 -5.35 -32.24
N GLY A 52 12.27 -5.88 -31.97
CA GLY A 52 11.22 -5.12 -31.33
C GLY A 52 9.91 -5.88 -31.23
N LEU A 53 9.08 -5.40 -30.32
CA LEU A 53 7.72 -5.89 -30.07
C LEU A 53 6.77 -4.70 -29.99
N SER A 54 5.55 -4.88 -30.53
CA SER A 54 4.48 -3.91 -30.28
C SER A 54 3.13 -4.59 -30.09
N TRP A 55 2.36 -4.10 -29.12
CA TRP A 55 1.01 -4.57 -28.81
C TRP A 55 0.22 -3.47 -28.12
N THR A 56 -1.09 -3.70 -27.88
CA THR A 56 -1.93 -2.83 -27.07
C THR A 56 -2.57 -3.66 -25.96
N ALA A 57 -2.42 -3.23 -24.73
CA ALA A 57 -3.08 -3.78 -23.55
C ALA A 57 -3.56 -2.63 -22.65
N ASN A 58 -4.71 -2.79 -22.01
CA ASN A 58 -5.28 -1.80 -21.08
C ASN A 58 -5.31 -0.37 -21.66
N ASP A 59 -5.76 -0.23 -22.91
CA ASP A 59 -5.82 1.03 -23.67
C ASP A 59 -4.42 1.70 -23.91
N THR A 60 -3.33 1.04 -23.52
CA THR A 60 -1.97 1.52 -23.70
C THR A 60 -1.29 0.77 -24.84
N THR A 61 -0.67 1.50 -25.77
CA THR A 61 0.16 0.92 -26.82
C THR A 61 1.61 0.83 -26.35
N PHE A 62 2.14 -0.37 -26.38
CA PHE A 62 3.54 -0.68 -26.10
C PHE A 62 4.29 -0.81 -27.43
N ASP A 63 5.39 -0.10 -27.55
CA ASP A 63 6.30 -0.19 -28.68
C ASP A 63 7.74 -0.22 -28.15
N LEU A 64 8.32 -1.42 -28.19
CA LEU A 64 9.63 -1.72 -27.61
C LEU A 64 10.62 -2.07 -28.71
N THR A 65 11.86 -1.58 -28.57
CA THR A 65 12.99 -1.91 -29.44
C THR A 65 14.05 -2.67 -28.66
N HIS A 66 14.76 -3.57 -29.36
CA HIS A 66 15.87 -4.34 -28.83
C HIS A 66 17.01 -4.34 -29.88
N ASP A 67 18.12 -3.69 -29.56
CA ASP A 67 19.26 -3.54 -30.48
C ASP A 67 20.40 -4.55 -30.25
N GLY A 68 20.10 -5.65 -29.54
CA GLY A 68 21.03 -6.69 -29.11
C GLY A 68 21.71 -6.43 -27.77
N GLY A 69 21.33 -5.38 -27.07
CA GLY A 69 21.83 -5.03 -25.72
C GLY A 69 20.74 -5.03 -24.69
N ALA A 70 19.76 -4.18 -24.84
CA ALA A 70 18.68 -3.99 -23.87
C ALA A 70 17.37 -3.67 -24.57
N TRP A 71 16.26 -4.02 -23.93
CA TRP A 71 14.94 -3.57 -24.32
C TRP A 71 14.75 -2.11 -23.93
N GLN A 72 14.16 -1.31 -24.80
CA GLN A 72 13.87 0.10 -24.60
C GLN A 72 12.51 0.45 -25.18
N ARG A 73 11.83 1.43 -24.60
CA ARG A 73 10.68 2.06 -25.24
C ARG A 73 11.15 2.85 -26.47
N THR A 74 10.41 2.76 -27.56
CA THR A 74 10.74 3.48 -28.80
C THR A 74 10.56 4.99 -28.62
N ASP A 75 9.56 5.42 -27.88
CA ASP A 75 9.19 6.81 -27.62
C ASP A 75 9.94 7.45 -26.44
N ASP A 76 10.42 6.62 -25.48
CA ASP A 76 11.20 7.04 -24.32
C ASP A 76 12.33 6.05 -24.00
N PRO A 77 13.49 6.18 -24.64
CA PRO A 77 14.62 5.28 -24.40
C PRO A 77 15.25 5.41 -23.01
N ALA A 78 14.91 6.45 -22.22
CA ALA A 78 15.38 6.64 -20.86
C ALA A 78 14.49 5.92 -19.83
N PHE A 79 13.33 5.40 -20.25
CA PHE A 79 12.43 4.64 -19.38
C PHE A 79 13.17 3.47 -18.72
N PRO A 80 13.06 3.29 -17.39
CA PRO A 80 13.76 2.26 -16.62
C PRO A 80 13.14 0.87 -16.85
N MET A 81 13.32 0.32 -18.06
CA MET A 81 12.72 -0.95 -18.46
C MET A 81 13.21 -2.13 -17.61
N ASP A 82 12.29 -2.92 -17.09
CA ASP A 82 12.58 -4.22 -16.48
C ASP A 82 12.98 -5.22 -17.56
N GLN A 83 14.28 -5.44 -17.69
CA GLN A 83 14.86 -6.28 -18.73
C GLN A 83 14.44 -7.74 -18.60
N ASP A 84 14.35 -8.25 -17.37
CA ASP A 84 14.02 -9.65 -17.10
C ASP A 84 12.57 -9.95 -17.49
N LYS A 85 11.64 -9.07 -17.12
CA LYS A 85 10.22 -9.22 -17.51
C LYS A 85 10.03 -9.10 -19.01
N THR A 86 10.62 -8.10 -19.62
CA THR A 86 10.49 -7.89 -21.07
C THR A 86 11.13 -9.03 -21.86
N GLN A 87 12.25 -9.55 -21.38
CA GLN A 87 12.88 -10.73 -21.98
C GLN A 87 11.99 -11.98 -21.84
N ALA A 88 11.39 -12.20 -20.66
CA ALA A 88 10.47 -13.33 -20.45
C ALA A 88 9.28 -13.28 -21.42
N MET A 89 8.62 -12.12 -21.58
CA MET A 89 7.53 -11.95 -22.54
C MET A 89 7.96 -12.25 -23.98
N SER A 90 9.16 -11.84 -24.36
CA SER A 90 9.77 -12.13 -25.64
C SER A 90 10.03 -13.63 -25.83
N ASP A 91 10.58 -14.28 -24.83
CA ASP A 91 10.88 -15.71 -24.85
C ASP A 91 9.59 -16.54 -24.92
N ASP A 92 8.54 -16.17 -24.20
CA ASP A 92 7.22 -16.80 -24.25
C ASP A 92 6.60 -16.71 -25.66
N LEU A 93 6.67 -15.52 -26.30
CA LEU A 93 6.21 -15.36 -27.68
C LEU A 93 6.96 -16.27 -28.65
N LEU A 94 8.28 -16.38 -28.49
CA LEU A 94 9.13 -17.18 -29.37
C LEU A 94 8.98 -18.69 -29.11
N ALA A 95 8.55 -19.07 -27.90
CA ALA A 95 8.30 -20.47 -27.51
C ALA A 95 6.91 -20.96 -27.91
N LEU A 96 6.03 -20.07 -28.40
CA LEU A 96 4.68 -20.46 -28.82
C LEU A 96 4.68 -21.59 -29.81
N THR A 97 3.87 -22.62 -29.53
CA THR A 97 3.65 -23.75 -30.42
C THR A 97 2.17 -23.91 -30.69
N ALA A 98 1.85 -24.40 -31.87
CA ALA A 98 0.47 -24.76 -32.19
C ALA A 98 0.25 -26.26 -32.07
N THR A 99 -0.96 -26.65 -31.63
CA THR A 99 -1.40 -28.04 -31.51
C THR A 99 -2.14 -28.52 -32.74
N ARG A 100 -2.65 -27.57 -33.55
CA ARG A 100 -3.33 -27.86 -34.83
C ARG A 100 -2.95 -26.81 -35.85
N LYS A 101 -2.98 -27.25 -37.11
CA LYS A 101 -2.83 -26.42 -38.29
C LYS A 101 -4.01 -26.66 -39.22
N ILE A 102 -4.71 -25.62 -39.62
CA ILE A 102 -5.89 -25.63 -40.48
C ILE A 102 -5.48 -24.94 -41.79
N GLU A 103 -5.42 -25.66 -42.89
CA GLU A 103 -5.05 -25.15 -44.20
C GLU A 103 -6.28 -24.90 -45.08
N ASP A 104 -6.06 -24.17 -46.18
CA ASP A 104 -7.08 -23.86 -47.17
C ASP A 104 -8.28 -23.05 -46.59
N VAL A 105 -8.03 -22.26 -45.53
CA VAL A 105 -9.03 -21.38 -44.92
C VAL A 105 -9.40 -20.27 -45.88
N THR A 106 -10.69 -20.12 -46.16
CA THR A 106 -11.26 -19.10 -47.05
C THR A 106 -11.89 -17.94 -46.32
N SER A 107 -12.22 -18.09 -45.02
CA SER A 107 -12.87 -17.09 -44.20
C SER A 107 -12.24 -17.05 -42.79
N PRO A 108 -11.16 -16.32 -42.54
CA PRO A 108 -10.62 -16.13 -41.20
C PRO A 108 -11.63 -15.51 -40.21
N ALA A 109 -12.65 -14.81 -40.71
CA ALA A 109 -13.72 -14.25 -39.90
C ALA A 109 -14.50 -15.32 -39.09
N ASP A 110 -14.59 -16.56 -39.59
CA ASP A 110 -15.28 -17.64 -38.89
C ASP A 110 -14.53 -18.14 -37.63
N TYR A 111 -13.31 -17.61 -37.40
CA TYR A 111 -12.41 -17.92 -36.29
C TYR A 111 -12.11 -16.69 -35.42
N GLY A 112 -12.93 -15.61 -35.53
CA GLY A 112 -12.70 -14.37 -34.80
C GLY A 112 -11.53 -13.51 -35.31
N LEU A 113 -10.95 -13.85 -36.48
CA LEU A 113 -9.72 -13.24 -36.99
C LEU A 113 -9.95 -12.07 -37.94
N ALA A 114 -11.20 -11.66 -38.16
CA ALA A 114 -11.51 -10.40 -38.87
C ALA A 114 -11.31 -9.18 -37.96
N GLU A 115 -11.61 -9.32 -36.67
CA GLU A 115 -11.33 -8.37 -35.60
C GLU A 115 -10.70 -9.19 -34.45
N PRO A 116 -9.39 -9.46 -34.49
CA PRO A 116 -8.71 -10.29 -33.51
C PRO A 116 -8.88 -9.78 -32.10
N ALA A 117 -9.07 -10.67 -31.13
CA ALA A 117 -9.18 -10.35 -29.71
C ALA A 117 -7.89 -9.73 -29.17
N PHE A 118 -6.74 -10.21 -29.68
CA PHE A 118 -5.44 -9.66 -29.29
C PHE A 118 -4.42 -9.74 -30.46
N THR A 119 -3.49 -8.78 -30.49
CA THR A 119 -2.45 -8.77 -31.52
C THR A 119 -1.11 -8.38 -30.94
N VAL A 120 -0.05 -9.13 -31.33
CA VAL A 120 1.34 -8.80 -31.06
C VAL A 120 2.11 -8.75 -32.35
N THR A 121 2.90 -7.73 -32.58
CA THR A 121 3.77 -7.61 -33.74
C THR A 121 5.23 -7.70 -33.33
N ALA A 122 5.92 -8.70 -33.86
CA ALA A 122 7.37 -8.88 -33.74
C ALA A 122 8.09 -8.28 -34.91
N ARG A 123 9.12 -7.47 -34.67
CA ARG A 123 10.02 -6.89 -35.66
C ARG A 123 11.33 -7.65 -35.71
N TRP A 124 11.85 -7.89 -36.91
CA TRP A 124 13.03 -8.72 -37.13
C TRP A 124 14.19 -7.93 -37.75
N LYS A 125 15.38 -8.40 -37.49
CA LYS A 125 16.65 -7.80 -37.96
C LYS A 125 16.76 -7.63 -39.49
N ASP A 126 16.04 -8.46 -40.25
CA ASP A 126 15.96 -8.35 -41.69
C ASP A 126 14.97 -7.27 -42.19
N GLY A 127 14.33 -6.55 -41.27
CA GLY A 127 13.36 -5.50 -41.53
C GLY A 127 11.94 -6.03 -41.81
N THR A 128 11.70 -7.32 -41.65
CA THR A 128 10.34 -7.90 -41.74
C THR A 128 9.62 -7.84 -40.40
N GLU A 129 8.30 -7.96 -40.47
CA GLU A 129 7.42 -8.03 -39.30
C GLU A 129 6.59 -9.30 -39.34
N THR A 130 6.27 -9.86 -38.19
CA THR A 130 5.30 -10.92 -38.01
C THR A 130 4.26 -10.50 -37.00
N THR A 131 3.01 -10.43 -37.43
CA THR A 131 1.89 -10.19 -36.51
C THR A 131 1.26 -11.52 -36.12
N TYR A 132 1.13 -11.74 -34.83
CA TYR A 132 0.42 -12.82 -34.20
C TYR A 132 -0.96 -12.29 -33.83
N ALA A 133 -1.99 -12.71 -34.55
CA ALA A 133 -3.37 -12.28 -34.35
C ALA A 133 -4.16 -13.43 -33.71
N MET A 134 -4.56 -13.27 -32.45
CA MET A 134 -5.37 -14.23 -31.70
C MET A 134 -6.85 -13.90 -31.88
N GLY A 135 -7.64 -14.90 -32.29
CA GLY A 135 -9.08 -14.81 -32.49
C GLY A 135 -9.89 -15.42 -31.36
N ASP A 136 -11.01 -16.08 -31.74
CA ASP A 136 -11.92 -16.70 -30.79
C ASP A 136 -11.32 -17.94 -30.12
N ASP A 137 -11.92 -18.32 -28.97
CA ASP A 137 -11.67 -19.60 -28.32
C ASP A 137 -12.05 -20.77 -29.26
N THR A 138 -11.35 -21.89 -29.11
CA THR A 138 -11.77 -23.11 -29.78
C THR A 138 -13.09 -23.63 -29.20
N PRO A 139 -13.93 -24.36 -29.97
CA PRO A 139 -15.25 -24.82 -29.51
C PRO A 139 -15.23 -25.73 -28.28
N PHE A 140 -14.09 -26.32 -27.94
CA PHE A 140 -13.92 -27.19 -26.78
C PHE A 140 -13.22 -26.48 -25.60
N GLY A 141 -12.81 -25.20 -25.77
CA GLY A 141 -12.11 -24.44 -24.74
C GLY A 141 -10.69 -24.97 -24.45
N ASP A 142 -10.07 -25.60 -25.45
CA ASP A 142 -8.72 -26.16 -25.36
C ASP A 142 -7.65 -25.26 -26.04
N GLY A 143 -7.97 -23.99 -26.29
CA GLY A 143 -7.05 -22.99 -26.82
C GLY A 143 -7.74 -21.94 -27.69
N TYR A 144 -6.95 -21.23 -28.44
CA TYR A 144 -7.32 -20.05 -29.24
C TYR A 144 -6.92 -20.23 -30.69
N TYR A 145 -7.68 -19.61 -31.60
CA TYR A 145 -7.27 -19.55 -33.00
C TYR A 145 -6.23 -18.45 -33.20
N LEU A 146 -5.21 -18.74 -33.99
CA LEU A 146 -4.11 -17.81 -34.27
C LEU A 146 -3.86 -17.72 -35.79
N LEU A 147 -3.72 -16.48 -36.27
CA LEU A 147 -3.27 -16.17 -37.64
C LEU A 147 -1.91 -15.48 -37.59
N LEU A 148 -0.98 -15.94 -38.41
CA LEU A 148 0.29 -15.25 -38.63
C LEU A 148 0.23 -14.40 -39.91
N SER A 149 0.71 -13.16 -39.83
CA SER A 149 0.75 -12.30 -41.02
C SER A 149 1.54 -12.96 -42.17
N GLY A 150 1.01 -12.83 -43.38
CA GLY A 150 1.58 -13.48 -44.57
C GLY A 150 1.20 -14.96 -44.75
N GLN A 151 0.35 -15.53 -43.90
CA GLN A 151 -0.19 -16.87 -43.98
C GLN A 151 -1.74 -16.88 -44.02
N ASP A 152 -2.34 -15.99 -44.79
CA ASP A 152 -3.77 -15.65 -44.74
C ASP A 152 -4.76 -16.83 -44.96
N THR A 153 -4.27 -17.98 -45.39
CA THR A 153 -5.08 -19.22 -45.61
C THR A 153 -4.75 -20.32 -44.62
N VAL A 154 -3.92 -20.01 -43.59
CA VAL A 154 -3.50 -20.98 -42.58
C VAL A 154 -3.86 -20.43 -41.21
N ILE A 155 -4.65 -21.16 -40.43
CA ILE A 155 -4.96 -20.88 -39.04
C ILE A 155 -4.32 -21.93 -38.17
N TYR A 156 -3.79 -21.51 -37.07
CA TYR A 156 -3.22 -22.35 -36.01
C TYR A 156 -4.16 -22.41 -34.81
N THR A 157 -4.01 -23.42 -33.96
CA THR A 157 -4.61 -23.47 -32.62
C THR A 157 -3.49 -23.51 -31.62
N ILE A 158 -3.46 -22.54 -30.72
CA ILE A 158 -2.53 -22.43 -29.60
C ILE A 158 -3.23 -22.68 -28.28
N GLU A 159 -2.53 -23.19 -27.26
CA GLU A 159 -3.06 -23.36 -25.90
C GLU A 159 -2.86 -22.10 -25.05
N ASP A 160 -1.80 -21.35 -25.31
CA ASP A 160 -1.45 -20.15 -24.58
C ASP A 160 -2.33 -18.96 -24.99
N ASP A 161 -2.76 -18.18 -24.02
CA ASP A 161 -3.45 -16.90 -24.26
C ASP A 161 -2.42 -15.77 -24.43
N LEU A 162 -2.39 -15.18 -25.61
CA LEU A 162 -1.49 -14.04 -25.87
C LEU A 162 -1.82 -12.83 -24.98
N SER A 163 -3.08 -12.65 -24.60
CA SER A 163 -3.46 -11.57 -23.73
C SER A 163 -2.89 -11.75 -22.33
N ASP A 164 -2.81 -12.97 -21.81
CA ASP A 164 -2.21 -13.26 -20.50
C ASP A 164 -0.69 -12.99 -20.50
N ILE A 165 0.01 -13.35 -21.61
CA ILE A 165 1.46 -13.11 -21.75
C ILE A 165 1.75 -11.59 -21.81
N PHE A 166 0.89 -10.82 -22.47
CA PHE A 166 1.09 -9.41 -22.75
C PHE A 166 0.16 -8.49 -21.96
N ASP A 167 -0.65 -9.02 -21.00
CA ASP A 167 -1.42 -8.19 -20.06
C ASP A 167 -0.46 -7.54 -19.06
N THR A 168 -0.13 -6.30 -19.35
CA THR A 168 0.83 -5.54 -18.54
C THR A 168 0.47 -4.06 -18.51
N THR A 169 1.03 -3.36 -17.55
CA THR A 169 0.99 -1.90 -17.46
C THR A 169 2.39 -1.34 -17.64
N MET A 170 2.49 -0.05 -17.91
CA MET A 170 3.78 0.61 -18.03
C MET A 170 4.60 0.48 -16.74
N ASN A 171 3.93 0.62 -15.58
CA ASN A 171 4.55 0.42 -14.26
C ASN A 171 5.07 -1.00 -14.05
N ALA A 172 4.32 -2.00 -14.52
CA ALA A 172 4.73 -3.40 -14.38
C ALA A 172 6.00 -3.70 -15.20
N LEU A 173 6.26 -2.95 -16.29
CA LEU A 173 7.47 -3.04 -17.08
C LEU A 173 8.60 -2.11 -16.63
N ALA A 174 8.42 -1.35 -15.55
CA ALA A 174 9.43 -0.45 -15.01
C ALA A 174 10.17 -1.06 -13.82
N VAL A 175 11.45 -0.72 -13.68
CA VAL A 175 12.20 -0.85 -12.43
C VAL A 175 11.99 0.44 -11.66
N LEU A 176 11.08 0.42 -10.68
CA LEU A 176 10.78 1.58 -9.86
C LEU A 176 11.87 1.77 -8.78
N GLU A 177 12.11 3.01 -8.37
CA GLU A 177 12.97 3.29 -7.23
C GLU A 177 12.37 2.71 -5.95
N THR A 178 13.22 2.17 -5.10
CA THR A 178 12.77 1.65 -3.81
C THR A 178 12.74 2.78 -2.79
N ILE A 179 11.61 2.98 -2.14
CA ILE A 179 11.53 3.82 -0.94
C ILE A 179 12.34 3.14 0.16
N PRO A 180 13.35 3.79 0.75
CA PRO A 180 14.15 3.18 1.80
C PRO A 180 13.28 2.80 3.01
N ALA A 181 13.62 1.71 3.70
CA ALA A 181 12.99 1.35 4.97
C ALA A 181 13.78 1.95 6.14
N ALA A 182 13.07 2.33 7.22
CA ALA A 182 13.67 2.81 8.46
C ALA A 182 13.52 1.76 9.57
N GLU A 183 14.61 1.38 10.24
CA GLU A 183 14.58 0.41 11.35
C GLU A 183 14.49 1.10 12.72
N ASN A 184 15.21 2.22 12.91
CA ASN A 184 15.29 2.96 14.18
C ASN A 184 14.85 4.41 13.96
N VAL A 185 13.55 4.65 14.04
CA VAL A 185 13.04 6.03 13.88
C VAL A 185 13.09 6.76 15.20
N THR A 186 13.82 7.88 15.22
CA THR A 186 13.97 8.75 16.41
C THR A 186 13.33 10.12 16.22
N ARG A 187 12.97 10.49 15.00
CA ARG A 187 12.26 11.72 14.67
C ARG A 187 11.48 11.54 13.37
N LEU A 188 10.35 12.21 13.27
CA LEU A 188 9.59 12.32 12.03
C LEU A 188 9.21 13.80 11.78
N THR A 189 9.17 14.19 10.51
CA THR A 189 8.69 15.51 10.09
C THR A 189 7.75 15.42 8.90
N VAL A 190 6.75 16.30 8.85
CA VAL A 190 5.89 16.52 7.69
C VAL A 190 5.90 18.00 7.35
N GLY A 191 6.69 18.38 6.36
CA GLY A 191 6.94 19.78 6.00
C GLY A 191 7.36 20.59 7.24
N ASP A 192 6.73 21.76 7.36
CA ASP A 192 6.89 22.66 8.53
C ASP A 192 5.76 22.47 9.58
N SER A 193 4.80 21.59 9.31
CA SER A 193 3.58 21.45 10.13
C SER A 193 3.73 20.46 11.28
N LEU A 194 4.59 19.46 11.14
CA LEU A 194 4.77 18.41 12.14
C LEU A 194 6.25 18.11 12.33
N ASP A 195 6.69 18.13 13.58
CA ASP A 195 8.04 17.74 14.01
C ASP A 195 7.93 17.00 15.35
N LEU A 196 8.09 15.69 15.31
CA LEU A 196 7.99 14.82 16.47
C LEU A 196 9.33 14.13 16.72
N THR A 197 9.76 14.10 17.97
CA THR A 197 11.04 13.51 18.37
C THR A 197 10.80 12.45 19.46
N LEU A 198 11.44 11.30 19.31
CA LEU A 198 11.47 10.23 20.30
C LEU A 198 12.50 10.60 21.39
N ALA A 199 12.04 10.73 22.63
CA ALA A 199 12.91 10.91 23.78
C ALA A 199 13.48 9.57 24.26
N GLU A 200 14.65 9.61 24.91
CA GLU A 200 15.16 8.44 25.60
C GLU A 200 14.29 8.11 26.83
N ALA A 201 13.93 6.85 27.01
CA ALA A 201 13.12 6.36 28.13
C ALA A 201 13.76 6.71 29.50
N SER A 202 15.06 6.95 29.56
CA SER A 202 15.78 7.39 30.75
C SER A 202 15.54 8.84 31.14
N LEU A 203 14.91 9.63 30.27
CA LEU A 203 14.66 11.07 30.47
C LEU A 203 13.21 11.38 30.89
N THR A 204 12.37 10.38 31.02
CA THR A 204 10.95 10.55 31.41
C THR A 204 10.54 9.57 32.51
N ILE A 205 9.68 10.02 33.42
CA ILE A 205 9.05 9.15 34.41
C ILE A 205 7.91 8.31 33.77
N ASN A 206 7.47 8.68 32.57
CA ASN A 206 6.39 8.02 31.85
C ASN A 206 6.96 7.05 30.79
N PRO A 207 7.00 5.73 31.07
CA PRO A 207 7.65 4.78 30.18
C PRO A 207 6.96 4.64 28.81
N ASP A 208 5.69 5.00 28.71
CA ASP A 208 4.88 4.88 27.49
C ASP A 208 4.71 6.21 26.74
N GLN A 209 5.29 7.31 27.24
CA GLN A 209 5.22 8.63 26.60
C GLN A 209 6.61 9.05 26.15
N LEU A 210 7.01 8.55 25.00
CA LEU A 210 8.37 8.78 24.48
C LEU A 210 8.41 9.77 23.33
N TRP A 211 7.29 10.02 22.66
CA TRP A 211 7.23 10.99 21.55
C TRP A 211 6.79 12.36 22.01
N TYR A 212 7.51 13.39 21.55
CA TYR A 212 7.29 14.78 21.90
C TYR A 212 7.21 15.65 20.65
N ALA A 213 6.28 16.60 20.65
CA ALA A 213 6.27 17.68 19.69
C ALA A 213 7.44 18.67 19.93
N ALA A 214 7.80 19.44 18.91
CA ALA A 214 8.87 20.45 18.99
C ALA A 214 8.62 21.49 20.12
N GLU A 215 7.36 21.76 20.47
CA GLU A 215 6.96 22.62 21.57
C GLU A 215 7.18 22.01 22.96
N GLY A 216 7.59 20.74 23.04
CA GLY A 216 7.99 20.06 24.27
C GLY A 216 6.86 19.41 25.05
N TYR A 217 5.71 19.10 24.44
CA TYR A 217 4.65 18.30 25.04
C TYR A 217 4.60 16.89 24.46
N PRO A 218 4.20 15.88 25.27
CA PRO A 218 4.09 14.51 24.78
C PRO A 218 2.91 14.35 23.83
N VAL A 219 3.07 13.47 22.85
CA VAL A 219 2.05 13.12 21.86
C VAL A 219 1.78 11.63 21.85
N ASP A 220 0.56 11.26 21.46
CA ASP A 220 0.13 9.88 21.26
C ASP A 220 0.00 9.59 19.75
N GLY A 221 0.18 8.34 19.33
CA GLY A 221 -0.03 7.91 17.92
C GLY A 221 1.11 8.25 16.96
N ALA A 222 2.29 8.63 17.45
CA ALA A 222 3.45 8.90 16.59
C ALA A 222 3.95 7.63 15.89
N GLU A 223 3.88 6.47 16.55
CA GLU A 223 4.19 5.17 15.96
C GLU A 223 3.30 4.85 14.77
N ASP A 224 1.99 5.15 14.87
CA ASP A 224 1.04 4.93 13.77
C ASP A 224 1.43 5.79 12.54
N LEU A 225 1.91 7.03 12.76
CA LEU A 225 2.42 7.87 11.67
C LEU A 225 3.71 7.32 11.06
N VAL A 226 4.61 6.79 11.88
CA VAL A 226 5.82 6.12 11.39
C VAL A 226 5.45 4.92 10.51
N GLU A 227 4.51 4.09 10.95
CA GLU A 227 4.01 2.94 10.18
C GLU A 227 3.33 3.40 8.88
N ALA A 228 2.51 4.44 8.92
CA ALA A 228 1.86 5.01 7.74
C ALA A 228 2.89 5.53 6.71
N ILE A 229 3.92 6.24 7.16
CA ILE A 229 5.00 6.73 6.27
C ILE A 229 5.77 5.57 5.64
N GLN A 230 6.05 4.50 6.40
CA GLN A 230 6.73 3.31 5.89
C GLN A 230 5.87 2.46 4.96
N ALA A 231 4.55 2.60 5.03
CA ALA A 231 3.61 1.92 4.16
C ALA A 231 3.41 2.63 2.81
N ILE A 232 3.89 3.87 2.65
CA ILE A 232 3.78 4.59 1.38
C ILE A 232 4.45 3.79 0.27
N SER A 233 3.74 3.64 -0.83
CA SER A 233 4.22 2.96 -2.03
C SER A 233 3.88 3.77 -3.28
N TRP A 234 4.68 3.58 -4.32
CA TRP A 234 4.38 4.19 -5.62
C TRP A 234 3.14 3.54 -6.25
N ASP A 235 2.24 4.37 -6.76
CA ASP A 235 1.06 3.93 -7.51
C ASP A 235 1.42 3.84 -9.00
N GLU A 236 1.80 4.96 -9.64
CA GLU A 236 2.22 4.99 -11.04
C GLU A 236 3.52 5.78 -11.25
N LEU A 237 4.31 5.36 -12.25
CA LEU A 237 5.44 6.13 -12.75
C LEU A 237 4.93 7.17 -13.75
N VAL A 238 4.99 8.44 -13.38
CA VAL A 238 4.57 9.57 -14.24
C VAL A 238 5.62 9.84 -15.31
N THR A 239 6.90 9.92 -14.90
CA THR A 239 8.03 10.07 -15.80
C THR A 239 9.31 9.55 -15.17
N ALA A 240 10.22 9.05 -16.01
CA ALA A 240 11.55 8.64 -15.58
C ALA A 240 12.56 9.80 -15.53
N SER A 241 12.25 10.95 -16.13
CA SER A 241 13.16 12.08 -16.24
C SER A 241 12.40 13.41 -16.32
N ALA A 242 11.96 13.89 -15.17
CA ALA A 242 11.28 15.17 -15.07
C ALA A 242 12.22 16.35 -15.32
N SER A 243 11.76 17.32 -16.06
CA SER A 243 12.42 18.62 -16.21
C SER A 243 12.08 19.54 -15.03
N ASP A 244 12.87 20.58 -14.79
CA ASP A 244 12.60 21.58 -13.76
C ASP A 244 11.24 22.26 -13.93
N GLU A 245 10.77 22.43 -15.18
CA GLU A 245 9.46 23.03 -15.49
C GLU A 245 8.32 22.09 -15.06
N GLU A 246 8.47 20.80 -15.33
CA GLU A 246 7.50 19.78 -14.91
C GLU A 246 7.48 19.62 -13.37
N LEU A 247 8.64 19.59 -12.72
CA LEU A 247 8.72 19.54 -11.27
C LEU A 247 7.99 20.74 -10.64
N THR A 248 8.17 21.93 -11.17
CA THR A 248 7.45 23.13 -10.71
C THR A 248 5.95 23.03 -10.96
N ALA A 249 5.52 22.52 -12.11
CA ALA A 249 4.11 22.34 -12.44
C ALA A 249 3.41 21.34 -11.50
N TRP A 250 4.13 20.28 -11.08
CA TRP A 250 3.64 19.28 -10.13
C TRP A 250 3.85 19.67 -8.67
N GLY A 251 4.45 20.83 -8.37
CA GLY A 251 4.73 21.28 -7.00
C GLY A 251 5.81 20.45 -6.30
N LEU A 252 6.73 19.86 -7.07
CA LEU A 252 7.84 19.01 -6.59
C LEU A 252 9.19 19.75 -6.56
N ASP A 253 9.15 21.06 -6.67
CA ASP A 253 10.29 21.96 -6.47
C ASP A 253 10.48 22.34 -4.98
N ASP A 254 10.99 23.54 -4.69
CA ASP A 254 11.18 24.04 -3.33
C ASP A 254 9.87 24.17 -2.51
N ALA A 255 8.70 24.07 -3.17
CA ALA A 255 7.39 24.11 -2.54
C ALA A 255 6.88 22.73 -2.09
N ALA A 256 7.58 21.64 -2.43
CA ALA A 256 7.17 20.29 -2.08
C ALA A 256 7.11 20.07 -0.56
N THR A 257 6.10 19.32 -0.11
CA THR A 257 6.03 18.89 1.29
C THR A 257 6.90 17.66 1.48
N ALA A 258 7.96 17.77 2.25
CA ALA A 258 8.81 16.63 2.59
C ALA A 258 8.21 15.84 3.76
N VAL A 259 8.02 14.54 3.58
CA VAL A 259 7.70 13.58 4.65
C VAL A 259 8.99 12.82 4.95
N THR A 260 9.52 12.95 6.16
CA THR A 260 10.86 12.44 6.47
C THR A 260 10.90 11.69 7.80
N LEU A 261 11.53 10.52 7.80
CA LEU A 261 11.89 9.76 8.99
C LEU A 261 13.40 9.83 9.22
N TYR A 262 13.81 9.96 10.48
CA TYR A 262 15.21 10.10 10.86
C TYR A 262 15.64 9.01 11.83
N ASP A 263 16.90 8.57 11.70
CA ASP A 263 17.67 7.86 12.71
C ASP A 263 18.77 8.83 13.25
N GLY A 264 18.56 9.35 14.45
CA GLY A 264 19.34 10.47 14.96
C GLY A 264 19.18 11.74 14.10
N GLU A 265 20.28 12.20 13.53
CA GLU A 265 20.32 13.37 12.62
C GLU A 265 20.22 12.98 11.14
N ASN A 266 20.21 11.68 10.82
CA ASN A 266 20.23 11.20 9.45
C ASN A 266 18.79 10.97 8.94
N ALA A 267 18.42 11.64 7.85
CA ALA A 267 17.20 11.30 7.11
C ALA A 267 17.37 9.92 6.47
N VAL A 268 16.57 8.94 6.89
CA VAL A 268 16.61 7.56 6.40
C VAL A 268 15.52 7.26 5.39
N VAL A 269 14.37 7.93 5.51
CA VAL A 269 13.30 7.96 4.52
C VAL A 269 12.98 9.42 4.25
N SER A 270 12.87 9.81 3.00
CA SER A 270 12.36 11.13 2.63
C SER A 270 11.60 11.03 1.32
N ILE A 271 10.37 11.49 1.32
CA ILE A 271 9.47 11.53 0.15
C ILE A 271 9.01 12.96 0.00
N LEU A 272 9.16 13.51 -1.19
CA LEU A 272 8.65 14.83 -1.54
C LEU A 272 7.26 14.66 -2.17
N LEU A 273 6.27 15.34 -1.61
CA LEU A 273 4.88 15.35 -2.07
C LEU A 273 4.55 16.71 -2.67
N GLY A 274 3.98 16.71 -3.86
CA GLY A 274 3.58 17.91 -4.60
C GLY A 274 2.07 18.12 -4.67
N ASN A 275 1.60 18.61 -5.81
CA ASN A 275 0.19 18.80 -6.11
C ASN A 275 -0.51 17.46 -6.37
N THR A 276 -1.84 17.46 -6.45
CA THR A 276 -2.61 16.29 -6.90
C THR A 276 -2.79 16.28 -8.41
N ASP A 277 -2.91 15.07 -8.96
CA ASP A 277 -3.35 14.84 -10.33
C ASP A 277 -4.89 14.99 -10.49
N ASP A 278 -5.42 14.70 -11.68
CA ASP A 278 -6.85 14.79 -11.97
C ASP A 278 -7.71 13.74 -11.22
N ASP A 279 -7.09 12.63 -10.80
CA ASP A 279 -7.72 11.55 -10.02
C ASP A 279 -7.59 11.78 -8.51
N GLY A 280 -6.85 12.79 -8.10
CA GLY A 280 -6.66 13.21 -6.72
C GLY A 280 -5.46 12.56 -6.01
N ASN A 281 -4.63 11.78 -6.73
CA ASN A 281 -3.39 11.22 -6.20
C ASN A 281 -2.29 12.29 -6.17
N TYR A 282 -1.36 12.18 -5.24
CA TYR A 282 -0.28 13.16 -5.11
C TYR A 282 0.90 12.80 -6.01
N TYR A 283 1.42 13.78 -6.74
CA TYR A 283 2.74 13.65 -7.35
C TYR A 283 3.80 13.51 -6.26
N ALA A 284 4.72 12.58 -6.43
CA ALA A 284 5.73 12.26 -5.44
C ALA A 284 7.06 11.88 -6.07
N ARG A 285 8.16 12.14 -5.36
CA ARG A 285 9.50 11.68 -5.74
C ARG A 285 10.42 11.49 -4.54
N LEU A 286 11.52 10.78 -4.74
CA LEU A 286 12.63 10.81 -3.79
C LEU A 286 13.43 12.12 -3.97
N PRO A 287 14.07 12.64 -2.91
CA PRO A 287 15.01 13.75 -3.05
C PRO A 287 16.08 13.44 -4.10
N GLU A 288 16.42 14.45 -4.89
CA GLU A 288 17.44 14.36 -5.98
C GLU A 288 17.09 13.37 -7.12
N SER A 289 15.96 12.65 -7.07
CA SER A 289 15.51 11.82 -8.17
C SER A 289 14.89 12.67 -9.30
N ALA A 290 15.13 12.27 -10.54
CA ALA A 290 14.42 12.79 -11.70
C ALA A 290 13.13 12.01 -12.00
N MET A 291 12.93 10.85 -11.35
CA MET A 291 11.72 10.04 -11.49
C MET A 291 10.60 10.64 -10.65
N VAL A 292 9.42 10.73 -11.23
CA VAL A 292 8.20 11.20 -10.56
C VAL A 292 7.15 10.13 -10.64
N TYR A 293 6.49 9.92 -9.53
CA TYR A 293 5.45 8.93 -9.31
C TYR A 293 4.16 9.59 -8.86
N THR A 294 3.08 8.84 -8.84
CA THR A 294 1.92 9.15 -8.01
C THR A 294 1.91 8.29 -6.74
N VAL A 295 1.30 8.83 -5.70
CA VAL A 295 0.98 8.14 -4.43
C VAL A 295 -0.50 8.33 -4.17
N ALA A 296 -1.20 7.26 -3.79
CA ALA A 296 -2.62 7.33 -3.54
C ALA A 296 -2.94 8.33 -2.42
N ALA A 297 -3.97 9.16 -2.63
CA ALA A 297 -4.39 10.15 -1.64
C ALA A 297 -4.71 9.53 -0.27
N ALA A 298 -5.23 8.29 -0.26
CA ALA A 298 -5.55 7.58 0.98
C ALA A 298 -4.33 7.30 1.86
N ASP A 299 -3.13 7.22 1.27
CA ASP A 299 -1.90 6.87 1.99
C ASP A 299 -1.24 8.11 2.63
N VAL A 300 -1.56 9.32 2.16
CA VAL A 300 -0.84 10.53 2.58
C VAL A 300 -1.72 11.68 3.08
N SER A 301 -3.03 11.68 2.80
CA SER A 301 -3.92 12.81 3.16
C SER A 301 -3.95 13.08 4.66
N ASP A 302 -4.01 12.03 5.48
CA ASP A 302 -4.03 12.16 6.94
C ASP A 302 -2.70 12.67 7.46
N LEU A 303 -1.57 12.22 6.88
CA LEU A 303 -0.22 12.72 7.21
C LEU A 303 -0.07 14.21 6.93
N LEU A 304 -0.64 14.70 5.83
CA LEU A 304 -0.54 16.11 5.43
C LEU A 304 -1.44 17.04 6.23
N THR A 305 -2.45 16.51 6.93
CA THR A 305 -3.44 17.30 7.69
C THR A 305 -3.28 17.20 9.19
N VAL A 306 -2.54 16.20 9.70
CA VAL A 306 -2.34 16.02 11.13
C VAL A 306 -1.54 17.20 11.72
N ALA A 307 -1.97 17.69 12.86
CA ALA A 307 -1.25 18.69 13.62
C ALA A 307 -0.79 18.11 14.97
N ALA A 308 0.40 18.49 15.42
CA ALA A 308 0.94 18.04 16.70
C ALA A 308 -0.01 18.34 17.88
N GLU A 309 -0.78 19.42 17.79
CA GLU A 309 -1.76 19.81 18.82
C GLU A 309 -2.88 18.78 18.95
N ASP A 310 -3.32 18.18 17.85
CA ASP A 310 -4.38 17.16 17.85
C ASP A 310 -3.89 15.81 18.42
N MET A 311 -2.58 15.60 18.41
CA MET A 311 -1.92 14.41 18.95
C MET A 311 -1.52 14.55 20.41
N ARG A 312 -1.76 15.71 21.03
CA ARG A 312 -1.36 15.99 22.41
C ARG A 312 -1.89 14.93 23.36
N SER A 313 -0.99 14.26 24.09
CA SER A 313 -1.39 13.24 25.05
C SER A 313 -2.24 13.81 26.18
N ALA A 314 -3.36 13.19 26.43
CA ALA A 314 -4.18 13.46 27.60
C ALA A 314 -3.65 12.79 28.87
N THR A 315 -2.74 11.84 28.76
CA THR A 315 -2.10 11.14 29.88
C THR A 315 -1.11 12.07 30.56
N ILE A 316 -1.22 12.18 31.87
CA ILE A 316 -0.31 12.99 32.71
C ILE A 316 0.78 12.11 33.29
N LEU A 317 0.41 10.97 33.85
CA LEU A 317 1.33 10.01 34.42
C LEU A 317 0.92 8.59 34.00
N SER A 318 1.89 7.81 33.49
CA SER A 318 1.69 6.42 33.04
C SER A 318 2.56 5.41 33.80
N LEU A 319 3.23 5.83 34.88
CA LEU A 319 4.10 4.97 35.67
C LEU A 319 3.31 3.83 36.36
N PRO A 320 3.50 2.56 35.96
CA PRO A 320 2.81 1.43 36.58
C PRO A 320 3.13 1.32 38.08
N TYR A 321 2.16 0.82 38.88
CA TYR A 321 2.32 0.72 40.35
C TYR A 321 3.57 -0.06 40.75
N GLU A 322 3.87 -1.15 40.08
CA GLU A 322 5.04 -1.99 40.30
C GLU A 322 6.37 -1.32 39.97
N GLN A 323 6.33 -0.20 39.23
CA GLN A 323 7.54 0.60 38.89
C GLN A 323 7.67 1.81 39.84
N VAL A 324 6.71 2.04 40.74
CA VAL A 324 6.83 3.08 41.77
C VAL A 324 7.78 2.61 42.84
N GLN A 325 8.85 3.36 43.11
CA GLN A 325 9.72 3.11 44.26
C GLN A 325 9.12 3.70 45.52
N ALA A 326 8.66 4.94 45.47
CA ALA A 326 7.94 5.61 46.53
C ALA A 326 7.09 6.75 45.99
N ALA A 327 5.97 7.04 46.60
CA ALA A 327 5.20 8.24 46.31
C ALA A 327 4.64 8.86 47.61
N ALA A 328 4.86 10.19 47.78
CA ALA A 328 4.30 10.95 48.87
C ALA A 328 3.17 11.84 48.36
N LEU A 329 1.96 11.66 48.89
CA LEU A 329 0.78 12.43 48.53
C LEU A 329 0.39 13.33 49.70
N THR A 330 0.49 14.65 49.54
CA THR A 330 0.20 15.64 50.58
C THR A 330 -1.02 16.47 50.23
N ALA A 331 -2.07 16.39 51.03
CA ALA A 331 -3.34 17.14 50.91
C ALA A 331 -3.60 18.03 52.14
N GLY A 332 -3.10 19.22 52.10
CA GLY A 332 -3.10 20.15 53.29
C GLY A 332 -2.18 19.65 54.39
N SER A 333 -2.71 19.21 55.53
CA SER A 333 -1.94 18.60 56.62
C SER A 333 -1.97 17.07 56.63
N ALA A 334 -2.66 16.44 55.69
CA ALA A 334 -2.74 15.01 55.56
C ALA A 334 -1.65 14.55 54.56
N GLU A 335 -0.85 13.59 54.99
CA GLU A 335 0.22 13.01 54.20
C GLU A 335 0.07 11.48 54.20
N TYR A 336 0.17 10.87 53.01
CA TYR A 336 0.18 9.43 52.82
C TYR A 336 1.37 9.05 51.94
N THR A 337 2.25 8.19 52.46
CA THR A 337 3.37 7.66 51.72
C THR A 337 3.02 6.24 51.26
N LEU A 338 3.20 6.04 49.98
CA LEU A 338 3.00 4.78 49.30
C LEU A 338 4.40 4.23 48.96
N GLU A 339 4.68 3.07 49.50
CA GLU A 339 5.85 2.27 49.15
C GLU A 339 5.30 0.91 48.71
N PRO A 340 5.21 0.63 47.39
CA PRO A 340 4.76 -0.67 46.96
C PRO A 340 5.65 -1.70 47.65
N ALA A 341 5.02 -2.62 48.41
CA ALA A 341 5.75 -3.68 49.07
C ALA A 341 6.60 -4.36 48.00
N ASP A 342 7.90 -4.58 48.28
CA ASP A 342 8.64 -5.58 47.51
C ASP A 342 7.66 -6.76 47.37
N VAL A 343 7.27 -7.06 46.11
CA VAL A 343 6.51 -8.27 45.81
C VAL A 343 7.48 -9.41 46.14
N ALA A 344 7.61 -9.64 47.45
CA ALA A 344 8.30 -10.79 47.99
C ALA A 344 7.61 -11.95 47.29
N THR A 345 8.35 -12.62 46.45
CA THR A 345 8.04 -13.91 45.89
C THR A 345 7.86 -14.92 47.03
N ASP A 346 6.78 -14.73 47.81
CA ASP A 346 6.29 -15.69 48.76
C ASP A 346 5.40 -16.67 47.98
N THR A 347 6.06 -17.65 47.38
CA THR A 347 5.45 -18.74 46.64
C THR A 347 4.72 -19.76 47.49
N ASP A 348 4.46 -19.48 48.80
CA ASP A 348 4.01 -20.50 49.76
C ASP A 348 2.58 -20.29 50.33
N LEU A 349 1.72 -19.51 49.70
CA LEU A 349 0.30 -19.44 50.15
C LEU A 349 -0.66 -19.78 49.00
N GLU A 350 -0.80 -21.06 48.69
CA GLU A 350 -1.96 -21.57 47.95
C GLU A 350 -3.26 -21.21 48.70
N GLY A 351 -4.07 -20.26 48.13
CA GLY A 351 -5.49 -20.12 48.43
C GLY A 351 -5.93 -18.97 49.35
N GLN A 352 -5.10 -17.93 49.60
CA GLN A 352 -5.60 -16.67 50.14
C GLN A 352 -5.75 -15.65 48.99
N GLU A 353 -6.97 -15.05 48.90
CA GLU A 353 -7.15 -13.82 48.09
C GLU A 353 -6.14 -12.80 48.62
N ALA A 354 -5.34 -12.23 47.72
CA ALA A 354 -4.42 -11.14 48.06
C ALA A 354 -5.22 -10.03 48.73
N ALA A 355 -4.76 -9.56 49.91
CA ALA A 355 -5.39 -8.44 50.58
C ALA A 355 -5.36 -7.24 49.61
N GLU A 356 -6.48 -6.55 49.43
CA GLU A 356 -6.53 -5.30 48.66
C GLU A 356 -5.46 -4.34 49.20
N ASP A 357 -4.55 -3.90 48.32
CA ASP A 357 -3.57 -2.88 48.71
C ASP A 357 -4.19 -1.48 48.51
N PRO A 358 -4.48 -0.74 49.59
CA PRO A 358 -5.04 0.60 49.49
C PRO A 358 -4.17 1.58 48.75
N GLY A 359 -2.85 1.28 48.64
CA GLY A 359 -1.90 2.06 47.87
C GLY A 359 -2.08 1.90 46.37
N GLU A 360 -2.34 0.66 45.90
CA GLU A 360 -2.63 0.38 44.49
C GLU A 360 -3.93 1.06 44.04
N ASP A 361 -4.99 1.01 44.87
CA ASP A 361 -6.25 1.71 44.59
C ASP A 361 -6.05 3.23 44.51
N LEU A 362 -5.23 3.80 45.41
CA LEU A 362 -4.92 5.22 45.40
C LEU A 362 -4.09 5.59 44.14
N TRP A 363 -3.12 4.75 43.79
CA TRP A 363 -2.29 4.98 42.60
C TRP A 363 -3.13 4.91 41.32
N THR A 364 -4.09 4.01 41.24
CA THR A 364 -5.05 3.95 40.12
C THR A 364 -5.82 5.28 39.97
N LEU A 365 -6.14 5.97 41.05
CA LEU A 365 -6.77 7.31 40.98
C LEU A 365 -5.80 8.38 40.50
N VAL A 366 -4.49 8.27 40.80
CA VAL A 366 -3.46 9.17 40.30
C VAL A 366 -3.30 8.97 38.78
N LEU A 367 -3.20 7.74 38.34
CA LEU A 367 -3.11 7.42 36.90
C LEU A 367 -4.37 7.80 36.12
N GLY A 368 -5.50 7.90 36.79
CA GLY A 368 -6.79 8.32 36.23
C GLY A 368 -6.90 9.86 36.02
N LEU A 369 -5.92 10.65 36.44
CA LEU A 369 -5.88 12.08 36.12
C LEU A 369 -5.52 12.27 34.64
N THR A 370 -6.40 12.95 33.92
CA THR A 370 -6.22 13.23 32.49
C THR A 370 -6.24 14.74 32.21
N ALA A 371 -5.42 15.17 31.27
CA ALA A 371 -5.40 16.55 30.82
C ALA A 371 -6.66 16.84 29.96
N ALA A 372 -7.39 17.89 30.34
CA ALA A 372 -8.57 18.37 29.61
C ALA A 372 -8.25 19.61 28.73
N GLY A 373 -7.00 20.03 28.70
CA GLY A 373 -6.50 21.19 27.98
C GLY A 373 -5.48 21.96 28.80
N GLU A 374 -5.08 23.13 28.32
CA GLU A 374 -4.17 24.04 29.00
C GLU A 374 -4.93 25.25 29.55
N PRO A 375 -4.54 25.80 30.73
CA PRO A 375 -5.15 27.02 31.22
C PRO A 375 -4.73 28.22 30.35
N GLU A 376 -5.64 29.19 30.10
CA GLU A 376 -5.32 30.43 29.39
C GLU A 376 -4.17 31.19 30.09
N ALA A 377 -4.09 31.09 31.41
CA ALA A 377 -2.98 31.58 32.22
C ALA A 377 -2.91 30.76 33.52
N ALA A 378 -1.71 30.37 33.92
CA ALA A 378 -1.52 29.73 35.22
C ALA A 378 -1.96 30.67 36.36
N VAL A 379 -2.80 30.16 37.26
CA VAL A 379 -3.26 30.94 38.44
C VAL A 379 -2.31 30.66 39.60
N PRO A 380 -1.70 31.69 40.22
CA PRO A 380 -0.93 31.48 41.42
C PRO A 380 -1.84 31.04 42.58
N GLY A 381 -1.53 29.92 43.17
CA GLY A 381 -2.29 29.40 44.34
C GLY A 381 -1.47 28.36 45.07
N ASP A 382 -1.84 28.12 46.34
CA ASP A 382 -1.27 27.03 47.13
C ASP A 382 -1.80 25.69 46.59
N ALA A 383 -0.93 24.71 46.51
CA ALA A 383 -1.33 23.37 46.06
C ALA A 383 -2.31 22.74 47.06
N VAL A 384 -3.44 22.27 46.57
CA VAL A 384 -4.44 21.48 47.35
C VAL A 384 -4.00 20.04 47.49
N LEU A 385 -3.20 19.56 46.53
CA LEU A 385 -2.57 18.25 46.51
C LEU A 385 -1.21 18.34 45.85
N THR A 386 -0.21 17.78 46.50
CA THR A 386 1.14 17.56 45.91
C THR A 386 1.41 16.05 45.89
N ILE A 387 1.95 15.54 44.79
CA ILE A 387 2.38 14.17 44.64
C ILE A 387 3.86 14.21 44.24
N GLU A 388 4.71 13.70 45.13
CA GLU A 388 6.12 13.50 44.85
C GLU A 388 6.32 12.02 44.61
N VAL A 389 6.80 11.63 43.43
CA VAL A 389 6.95 10.21 43.04
C VAL A 389 8.34 9.94 42.55
N SER A 390 8.87 8.78 42.93
CA SER A 390 10.11 8.22 42.39
C SER A 390 9.83 6.84 41.78
N SER A 391 10.46 6.56 40.66
CA SER A 391 10.41 5.26 39.99
C SER A 391 11.58 4.35 40.40
N VAL A 392 11.44 3.06 40.21
CA VAL A 392 12.51 2.07 40.44
C VAL A 392 13.72 2.31 39.50
N SER A 393 13.55 3.03 38.40
CA SER A 393 14.62 3.46 37.49
C SER A 393 15.38 4.71 38.01
N GLY A 394 14.91 5.31 39.11
CA GLY A 394 15.54 6.50 39.71
C GLY A 394 15.04 7.83 39.11
N MET A 395 13.99 7.84 38.30
CA MET A 395 13.34 9.06 37.85
C MET A 395 12.44 9.61 38.96
N GLU A 396 12.37 10.93 39.07
CA GLU A 396 11.55 11.64 40.05
C GLU A 396 10.65 12.64 39.35
N ALA A 397 9.42 12.81 39.82
CA ALA A 397 8.51 13.85 39.35
C ALA A 397 7.70 14.42 40.53
N THR A 398 7.29 15.68 40.41
CA THR A 398 6.39 16.35 41.33
C THR A 398 5.18 16.87 40.57
N LEU A 399 3.99 16.41 40.97
CA LEU A 399 2.71 16.92 40.49
C LEU A 399 2.15 17.89 41.53
N ALA A 400 2.06 19.18 41.18
CA ALA A 400 1.44 20.19 42.03
C ALA A 400 0.05 20.56 41.47
N ILE A 401 -1.00 20.37 42.28
CA ILE A 401 -2.39 20.56 41.85
C ILE A 401 -2.97 21.73 42.67
N ALA A 402 -3.44 22.78 41.99
CA ALA A 402 -4.03 23.95 42.58
C ALA A 402 -5.42 24.26 41.98
N GLU A 403 -6.27 25.00 42.72
CA GLU A 403 -7.58 25.41 42.22
C GLU A 403 -7.43 26.34 41.00
N TYR A 404 -8.23 26.11 39.96
CA TYR A 404 -8.31 26.95 38.77
C TYR A 404 -9.67 27.63 38.65
N ASP A 405 -10.75 26.85 38.57
CA ASP A 405 -12.14 27.33 38.57
C ASP A 405 -13.10 26.33 39.27
N ALA A 406 -14.40 26.48 39.08
CA ALA A 406 -15.40 25.68 39.78
C ALA A 406 -15.46 24.21 39.31
N VAL A 407 -14.89 23.88 38.14
CA VAL A 407 -14.97 22.56 37.50
C VAL A 407 -13.59 21.97 37.17
N SER A 408 -12.54 22.75 37.35
CA SER A 408 -11.18 22.37 36.98
C SER A 408 -10.15 22.77 38.02
N TYR A 409 -9.14 21.95 38.19
CA TYR A 409 -7.87 22.29 38.83
C TYR A 409 -6.78 22.43 37.76
N GLN A 410 -5.75 23.21 38.04
CA GLN A 410 -4.52 23.21 37.27
C GLN A 410 -3.53 22.24 37.91
N LEU A 411 -2.93 21.37 37.09
CA LEU A 411 -1.88 20.45 37.48
C LEU A 411 -0.59 20.86 36.77
N THR A 412 0.49 21.05 37.53
CA THR A 412 1.82 21.32 36.99
C THR A 412 2.73 20.14 37.28
N MET A 413 3.40 19.65 36.25
CA MET A 413 4.42 18.59 36.30
C MET A 413 5.51 18.92 35.26
N ASP A 414 6.76 18.92 35.68
CA ASP A 414 7.93 19.15 34.81
C ASP A 414 7.86 20.44 33.96
N GLY A 415 7.25 21.47 34.52
CA GLY A 415 7.10 22.78 33.87
C GLY A 415 5.88 22.88 32.92
N ARG A 416 5.19 21.79 32.66
CA ARG A 416 3.92 21.76 31.92
C ARG A 416 2.75 21.97 32.91
N THR A 417 1.81 22.85 32.55
CA THR A 417 0.57 23.04 33.31
C THR A 417 -0.63 22.69 32.46
N VAL A 418 -1.49 21.81 32.98
CA VAL A 418 -2.71 21.34 32.33
C VAL A 418 -3.91 21.50 33.24
N LEU A 419 -5.12 21.51 32.65
CA LEU A 419 -6.37 21.45 33.41
C LEU A 419 -6.77 20.00 33.65
N VAL A 420 -7.23 19.70 34.86
CA VAL A 420 -7.74 18.40 35.26
C VAL A 420 -9.13 18.54 35.92
N SER A 421 -9.93 17.51 35.84
CA SER A 421 -11.31 17.51 36.39
C SER A 421 -11.31 17.73 37.90
N ALA A 422 -12.13 18.67 38.38
CA ALA A 422 -12.34 18.90 39.82
C ALA A 422 -12.85 17.64 40.53
N ASP A 423 -13.78 16.88 39.91
CA ASP A 423 -14.31 15.66 40.52
C ASP A 423 -13.23 14.60 40.75
N ALA A 424 -12.29 14.44 39.81
CA ALA A 424 -11.17 13.51 39.91
C ALA A 424 -10.21 13.90 41.03
N VAL A 425 -9.82 15.18 41.09
CA VAL A 425 -8.93 15.71 42.14
C VAL A 425 -9.58 15.63 43.52
N ASP A 426 -10.85 16.02 43.66
CA ASP A 426 -11.58 15.94 44.90
C ASP A 426 -11.73 14.50 45.44
N LYS A 427 -11.92 13.54 44.54
CA LYS A 427 -11.95 12.12 44.91
C LYS A 427 -10.59 11.68 45.44
N LEU A 428 -9.50 12.05 44.78
CA LEU A 428 -8.14 11.73 45.16
C LEU A 428 -7.78 12.38 46.53
N VAL A 429 -8.06 13.67 46.69
CA VAL A 429 -7.85 14.39 47.97
C VAL A 429 -8.62 13.74 49.14
N ARG A 430 -9.86 13.30 48.92
CA ARG A 430 -10.63 12.59 49.93
C ARG A 430 -10.00 11.26 50.31
N GLN A 431 -9.51 10.50 49.33
CA GLN A 431 -8.86 9.21 49.55
C GLN A 431 -7.54 9.39 50.33
N VAL A 432 -6.70 10.36 49.96
CA VAL A 432 -5.48 10.68 50.72
C VAL A 432 -5.79 11.01 52.15
N LYS A 433 -6.78 11.91 52.43
CA LYS A 433 -7.20 12.27 53.79
C LYS A 433 -7.81 11.10 54.60
N GLN A 434 -8.34 10.10 53.91
CA GLN A 434 -8.88 8.90 54.56
C GLN A 434 -7.74 7.94 54.94
N LEU A 435 -6.74 7.76 54.12
CA LEU A 435 -5.61 6.86 54.35
C LEU A 435 -4.57 7.45 55.33
N ALA A 436 -4.41 8.76 55.35
CA ALA A 436 -3.49 9.48 56.26
C ALA A 436 -3.93 9.46 57.75
N LYS A 437 -5.04 8.82 58.08
CA LYS A 437 -5.55 8.67 59.47
C LYS A 437 -4.96 7.42 60.12
#